data_fecf0832898fec2742f15245b9a3603f
#
_entry.id   fecf0832898fec2742f15245b9a3603f
#
_cell.length_a   1.000
_cell.length_b   1.000
_cell.length_c   1.000
_cell.angle_alpha   90.00
_cell.angle_beta   90.00
_cell.angle_gamma   90.00
#
_symmetry.space_group_name_H-M   'P 1'
#
loop_
_entity.id
_entity.type
_entity.pdbx_description
1 polymer ?
#
loop_
_entity_poly.entity_id
_entity_poly.type
_entity_poly.pdbx_seq_one_letter_code
_entity_poly.pdbx_strand_id
1 'polypeptide(L)'
;HGVPDAIKVFDEVLKPMGKRPKGIRIDSGDIAYLSKKARKMLDEAGYPDCTICASNSLDEYIVRDLILQGARVDSFGIGENMITAKSDPVFGGVYKLAAVKEDDGSYTPKMKLSESAEKMTIPCLKKVWRIYDQDGKAMADLITTADEQVETQHGITLFDPIETWKECTYVNCTARCLSTPIYENGKRVYQSPSLDDIKKFCKAQVN
;
A
#
# COMPACT_ATOMS: atom_id res chain seq x y z
N HIS A 1 -20.08 31.56 -10.37
CA HIS A 1 -21.45 31.66 -9.83
C HIS A 1 -21.66 30.68 -8.66
N GLY A 2 -21.26 29.41 -8.73
CA GLY A 2 -21.64 28.39 -7.74
C GLY A 2 -21.27 28.68 -6.28
N VAL A 3 -20.04 29.17 -5.98
CA VAL A 3 -19.65 29.47 -4.59
C VAL A 3 -20.40 30.68 -4.00
N PRO A 4 -20.57 31.81 -4.73
CA PRO A 4 -21.44 32.90 -4.27
C PRO A 4 -22.87 32.44 -4.01
N ASP A 5 -23.45 31.63 -4.89
CA ASP A 5 -24.81 31.13 -4.73
C ASP A 5 -24.92 30.18 -3.51
N ALA A 6 -23.89 29.36 -3.27
CA ALA A 6 -23.81 28.53 -2.07
C ALA A 6 -23.77 29.38 -0.78
N ILE A 7 -22.93 30.43 -0.75
CA ILE A 7 -22.84 31.35 0.39
C ILE A 7 -24.18 32.02 0.65
N LYS A 8 -24.89 32.45 -0.39
CA LYS A 8 -26.24 33.01 -0.26
C LYS A 8 -27.20 32.01 0.39
N VAL A 9 -27.18 30.74 0.00
CA VAL A 9 -27.99 29.70 0.64
C VAL A 9 -27.56 29.47 2.10
N PHE A 10 -26.28 29.55 2.41
CA PHE A 10 -25.80 29.42 3.79
C PHE A 10 -26.38 30.57 4.66
N ASP A 11 -26.37 31.79 4.18
CA ASP A 11 -26.89 32.96 4.92
C ASP A 11 -28.42 32.98 5.01
N GLU A 12 -29.11 32.73 3.91
CA GLU A 12 -30.58 32.90 3.82
C GLU A 12 -31.33 31.65 4.33
N VAL A 13 -30.75 30.47 4.26
CA VAL A 13 -31.44 29.22 4.61
C VAL A 13 -30.82 28.54 5.83
N LEU A 14 -29.51 28.22 5.81
CA LEU A 14 -28.91 27.43 6.89
C LEU A 14 -28.78 28.22 8.19
N LYS A 15 -28.33 29.47 8.12
CA LYS A 15 -28.12 30.31 9.29
C LYS A 15 -29.40 30.57 10.08
N PRO A 16 -30.56 30.91 9.45
CA PRO A 16 -31.84 31.04 10.16
C PRO A 16 -32.32 29.72 10.82
N MET A 17 -31.90 28.56 10.26
CA MET A 17 -32.18 27.24 10.84
C MET A 17 -31.22 26.87 11.99
N GLY A 18 -30.29 27.73 12.39
CA GLY A 18 -29.26 27.42 13.36
C GLY A 18 -28.23 26.40 12.87
N LYS A 19 -28.12 26.20 11.56
CA LYS A 19 -27.19 25.21 10.94
C LYS A 19 -26.02 25.90 10.27
N ARG A 20 -24.88 25.22 10.22
CA ARG A 20 -23.73 25.67 9.44
C ARG A 20 -23.46 24.72 8.27
N PRO A 21 -22.95 25.24 7.13
CA PRO A 21 -22.55 24.41 6.02
C PRO A 21 -21.37 23.51 6.45
N LYS A 22 -21.36 22.26 6.01
CA LYS A 22 -20.24 21.36 6.27
C LYS A 22 -19.15 21.46 5.21
N GLY A 23 -19.53 21.65 3.95
CA GLY A 23 -18.56 21.73 2.86
C GLY A 23 -19.20 22.08 1.52
N ILE A 24 -18.33 22.39 0.56
CA ILE A 24 -18.63 22.51 -0.86
C ILE A 24 -17.82 21.50 -1.65
N ARG A 25 -18.25 21.23 -2.90
CA ARG A 25 -17.54 20.33 -3.82
C ARG A 25 -17.14 21.09 -5.08
N ILE A 26 -15.89 20.92 -5.51
CA ILE A 26 -15.36 21.41 -6.79
C ILE A 26 -15.11 20.19 -7.68
N ASP A 27 -15.77 20.14 -8.85
CA ASP A 27 -15.80 18.97 -9.74
C ASP A 27 -15.31 19.27 -11.16
N SER A 28 -14.89 20.49 -11.46
CA SER A 28 -14.48 20.88 -12.80
C SER A 28 -13.61 22.15 -12.80
N GLY A 29 -12.91 22.36 -13.92
CA GLY A 29 -12.01 23.47 -14.11
C GLY A 29 -10.65 23.30 -13.40
N ASP A 30 -9.91 24.38 -13.26
CA ASP A 30 -8.63 24.37 -12.52
C ASP A 30 -8.90 24.30 -11.01
N ILE A 31 -8.82 23.09 -10.47
CA ILE A 31 -9.13 22.81 -9.06
C ILE A 31 -8.17 23.56 -8.13
N ALA A 32 -6.90 23.70 -8.47
CA ALA A 32 -5.93 24.41 -7.64
C ALA A 32 -6.27 25.89 -7.54
N TYR A 33 -6.55 26.52 -8.65
CA TYR A 33 -6.99 27.92 -8.68
C TYR A 33 -8.36 28.13 -8.01
N LEU A 34 -9.34 27.29 -8.38
CA LEU A 34 -10.71 27.44 -7.88
C LEU A 34 -10.82 27.17 -6.38
N SER A 35 -10.07 26.21 -5.84
CA SER A 35 -10.08 25.93 -4.40
C SER A 35 -9.52 27.08 -3.57
N LYS A 36 -8.44 27.72 -4.04
CA LYS A 36 -7.89 28.94 -3.41
C LYS A 36 -8.89 30.09 -3.42
N LYS A 37 -9.54 30.31 -4.56
CA LYS A 37 -10.56 31.36 -4.71
C LYS A 37 -11.78 31.06 -3.84
N ALA A 38 -12.26 29.82 -3.84
CA ALA A 38 -13.38 29.38 -3.01
C ALA A 38 -13.07 29.52 -1.52
N ARG A 39 -11.89 29.14 -1.07
CA ARG A 39 -11.45 29.27 0.32
C ARG A 39 -11.51 30.76 0.77
N LYS A 40 -10.93 31.64 -0.05
CA LYS A 40 -10.95 33.06 0.23
C LYS A 40 -12.39 33.59 0.39
N MET A 41 -13.30 33.24 -0.54
CA MET A 41 -14.70 33.68 -0.50
C MET A 41 -15.43 33.14 0.73
N LEU A 42 -15.19 31.85 1.12
CA LEU A 42 -15.79 31.25 2.30
C LEU A 42 -15.30 31.94 3.59
N ASP A 43 -14.00 32.23 3.68
CA ASP A 43 -13.41 32.91 4.83
C ASP A 43 -13.96 34.34 4.99
N GLU A 44 -14.03 35.10 3.90
CA GLU A 44 -14.60 36.45 3.88
C GLU A 44 -16.09 36.47 4.24
N ALA A 45 -16.82 35.40 3.92
CA ALA A 45 -18.22 35.22 4.28
C ALA A 45 -18.44 34.68 5.71
N GLY A 46 -17.40 34.41 6.48
CA GLY A 46 -17.49 33.92 7.86
C GLY A 46 -17.70 32.42 7.99
N TYR A 47 -17.29 31.63 6.97
CA TYR A 47 -17.37 30.18 6.93
C TYR A 47 -15.97 29.51 6.83
N PRO A 48 -15.00 29.82 7.72
CA PRO A 48 -13.65 29.24 7.67
C PRO A 48 -13.65 27.73 7.95
N ASP A 49 -14.68 27.22 8.61
CA ASP A 49 -14.91 25.82 8.95
C ASP A 49 -15.60 25.01 7.81
N CYS A 50 -16.05 25.67 6.75
CA CYS A 50 -16.64 25.01 5.60
C CYS A 50 -15.56 24.31 4.79
N THR A 51 -15.61 22.99 4.68
CA THR A 51 -14.60 22.18 3.96
C THR A 51 -14.77 22.26 2.45
N ILE A 52 -13.68 22.04 1.71
CA ILE A 52 -13.66 21.98 0.24
C ILE A 52 -13.29 20.55 -0.17
N CYS A 53 -14.21 19.87 -0.85
CA CYS A 53 -13.96 18.58 -1.46
C CYS A 53 -13.66 18.76 -2.96
N ALA A 54 -12.58 18.15 -3.45
CA ALA A 54 -12.30 18.08 -4.88
C ALA A 54 -12.64 16.69 -5.41
N SER A 55 -13.17 16.63 -6.63
CA SER A 55 -13.46 15.38 -7.35
C SER A 55 -13.27 15.59 -8.86
N ASN A 56 -13.58 14.59 -9.68
CA ASN A 56 -13.42 14.54 -11.11
C ASN A 56 -12.10 13.87 -11.55
N SER A 57 -12.21 12.60 -11.88
CA SER A 57 -11.15 11.78 -12.50
C SER A 57 -9.77 11.88 -11.82
N LEU A 58 -9.80 12.10 -10.49
CA LEU A 58 -8.58 12.22 -9.69
C LEU A 58 -7.87 10.88 -9.59
N ASP A 59 -6.55 10.95 -9.58
CA ASP A 59 -5.61 9.88 -9.30
C ASP A 59 -4.49 10.38 -8.39
N GLU A 60 -3.55 9.50 -8.06
CA GLU A 60 -2.42 9.81 -7.18
C GLU A 60 -1.53 10.94 -7.73
N TYR A 61 -1.38 11.02 -9.04
CA TYR A 61 -0.54 12.03 -9.70
C TYR A 61 -1.21 13.40 -9.65
N ILE A 62 -2.50 13.45 -10.01
CA ILE A 62 -3.28 14.70 -9.96
C ILE A 62 -3.39 15.22 -8.52
N VAL A 63 -3.64 14.34 -7.54
CA VAL A 63 -3.68 14.73 -6.12
C VAL A 63 -2.34 15.31 -5.67
N ARG A 64 -1.22 14.65 -5.99
CA ARG A 64 0.12 15.16 -5.70
C ARG A 64 0.32 16.56 -6.31
N ASP A 65 -0.03 16.73 -7.58
CA ASP A 65 0.19 17.98 -8.30
C ASP A 65 -0.72 19.10 -7.75
N LEU A 66 -1.94 18.82 -7.35
CA LEU A 66 -2.81 19.77 -6.67
C LEU A 66 -2.22 20.23 -5.33
N ILE A 67 -1.67 19.32 -4.55
CA ILE A 67 -1.00 19.63 -3.28
C ILE A 67 0.22 20.52 -3.51
N LEU A 68 1.08 20.16 -4.49
CA LEU A 68 2.27 20.95 -4.86
C LEU A 68 1.92 22.36 -5.34
N GLN A 69 0.80 22.51 -6.04
CA GLN A 69 0.29 23.82 -6.46
C GLN A 69 -0.38 24.61 -5.32
N GLY A 70 -0.42 24.04 -4.12
CA GLY A 70 -1.01 24.67 -2.94
C GLY A 70 -2.54 24.80 -3.01
N ALA A 71 -3.22 23.82 -3.60
CA ALA A 71 -4.69 23.74 -3.59
C ALA A 71 -5.22 23.74 -2.15
N ARG A 72 -6.33 24.43 -1.94
CA ARG A 72 -7.01 24.51 -0.65
C ARG A 72 -8.16 23.52 -0.59
N VAL A 73 -7.79 22.24 -0.53
CA VAL A 73 -8.71 21.10 -0.54
C VAL A 73 -8.55 20.32 0.75
N ASP A 74 -9.66 20.02 1.42
CA ASP A 74 -9.70 19.29 2.69
C ASP A 74 -9.95 17.79 2.48
N SER A 75 -10.57 17.41 1.36
CA SER A 75 -10.84 16.02 1.03
C SER A 75 -10.93 15.78 -0.47
N PHE A 76 -10.65 14.57 -0.91
CA PHE A 76 -10.71 14.15 -2.31
C PHE A 76 -11.75 13.05 -2.50
N GLY A 77 -12.63 13.23 -3.50
CA GLY A 77 -13.53 12.20 -3.98
C GLY A 77 -12.89 11.47 -5.15
N ILE A 78 -12.32 10.28 -4.90
CA ILE A 78 -11.66 9.46 -5.91
C ILE A 78 -12.50 8.20 -6.11
N GLY A 79 -12.90 7.92 -7.35
CA GLY A 79 -13.77 6.81 -7.70
C GLY A 79 -13.11 5.87 -8.69
N GLU A 80 -13.39 6.08 -9.98
CA GLU A 80 -13.02 5.19 -11.07
C GLU A 80 -11.53 4.79 -11.07
N ASN A 81 -10.62 5.76 -11.01
CA ASN A 81 -9.18 5.49 -11.08
C ASN A 81 -8.68 4.64 -9.92
N MET A 82 -9.28 4.79 -8.73
CA MET A 82 -8.93 4.00 -7.54
C MET A 82 -9.54 2.60 -7.59
N ILE A 83 -10.83 2.47 -7.92
CA ILE A 83 -11.52 1.18 -7.88
C ILE A 83 -11.09 0.24 -9.02
N THR A 84 -10.67 0.80 -10.14
CA THR A 84 -10.11 0.03 -11.27
C THR A 84 -8.60 -0.19 -11.13
N ALA A 85 -7.95 0.43 -10.13
CA ALA A 85 -6.49 0.47 -10.00
C ALA A 85 -5.82 0.84 -11.32
N LYS A 86 -6.25 1.94 -11.95
CA LYS A 86 -5.98 2.31 -13.35
C LYS A 86 -4.49 2.32 -13.72
N SER A 87 -3.62 2.68 -12.79
CA SER A 87 -2.17 2.69 -12.98
C SER A 87 -1.56 1.29 -13.05
N ASP A 88 -2.14 0.32 -12.31
CA ASP A 88 -1.71 -1.09 -12.28
C ASP A 88 -2.90 -2.01 -11.96
N PRO A 89 -3.77 -2.27 -12.95
CA PRO A 89 -5.07 -2.91 -12.72
C PRO A 89 -4.99 -4.42 -12.47
N VAL A 90 -3.82 -5.03 -12.65
CA VAL A 90 -3.68 -6.49 -12.56
C VAL A 90 -2.43 -6.88 -11.78
N PHE A 91 -2.60 -7.63 -10.70
CA PHE A 91 -1.50 -8.36 -10.09
C PHE A 91 -1.19 -9.61 -10.91
N GLY A 92 -0.03 -9.62 -11.57
CA GLY A 92 0.45 -10.78 -12.30
C GLY A 92 0.68 -11.96 -11.35
N GLY A 93 -0.10 -13.02 -11.50
CA GLY A 93 0.06 -14.25 -10.75
C GLY A 93 0.76 -15.32 -11.57
N VAL A 94 1.73 -16.02 -10.96
CA VAL A 94 2.43 -17.15 -11.58
C VAL A 94 2.38 -18.35 -10.64
N TYR A 95 2.02 -19.50 -11.19
CA TYR A 95 2.06 -20.77 -10.49
C TYR A 95 3.03 -21.74 -11.18
N LYS A 96 3.99 -22.26 -10.43
CA LYS A 96 4.97 -23.21 -10.95
C LYS A 96 5.25 -24.30 -9.94
N LEU A 97 5.40 -25.54 -10.44
CA LEU A 97 5.83 -26.67 -9.63
C LEU A 97 7.26 -26.43 -9.14
N ALA A 98 7.49 -26.47 -7.83
CA ALA A 98 8.79 -26.24 -7.20
C ALA A 98 9.34 -27.51 -6.50
N ALA A 99 8.46 -28.42 -6.09
CA ALA A 99 8.84 -29.70 -5.48
C ALA A 99 7.70 -30.71 -5.58
N VAL A 100 8.03 -31.98 -5.51
CA VAL A 100 7.09 -33.10 -5.36
C VAL A 100 7.41 -33.79 -4.04
N LYS A 101 6.38 -34.05 -3.24
CA LYS A 101 6.54 -34.82 -2.02
C LYS A 101 6.56 -36.31 -2.37
N GLU A 102 7.58 -37.01 -1.89
CA GLU A 102 7.76 -38.46 -2.07
C GLU A 102 7.04 -39.22 -0.95
N ASP A 103 6.93 -40.55 -1.10
CA ASP A 103 6.22 -41.41 -0.16
C ASP A 103 6.91 -41.48 1.22
N ASP A 104 8.22 -41.27 1.27
CA ASP A 104 9.03 -41.20 2.51
C ASP A 104 8.90 -39.85 3.22
N GLY A 105 8.14 -38.90 2.66
CA GLY A 105 7.92 -37.55 3.19
C GLY A 105 8.96 -36.52 2.77
N SER A 106 10.02 -36.94 2.06
CA SER A 106 11.02 -36.03 1.48
C SER A 106 10.44 -35.22 0.32
N TYR A 107 11.16 -34.18 -0.13
CA TYR A 107 10.77 -33.38 -1.28
C TYR A 107 11.82 -33.46 -2.38
N THR A 108 11.41 -33.94 -3.55
CA THR A 108 12.23 -33.87 -4.76
C THR A 108 12.08 -32.50 -5.42
N PRO A 109 13.18 -31.72 -5.53
CA PRO A 109 13.13 -30.41 -6.17
C PRO A 109 12.69 -30.49 -7.62
N LYS A 110 11.89 -29.56 -8.06
CA LYS A 110 11.47 -29.39 -9.46
C LYS A 110 11.62 -27.94 -9.88
N MET A 111 12.03 -27.74 -11.12
CA MET A 111 12.16 -26.41 -11.70
C MET A 111 11.73 -26.45 -13.18
N LYS A 112 10.96 -25.47 -13.59
CA LYS A 112 10.69 -25.23 -15.02
C LYS A 112 11.88 -24.51 -15.62
N LEU A 113 12.55 -25.14 -16.59
CA LEU A 113 13.59 -24.48 -17.37
C LEU A 113 12.99 -23.44 -18.31
N SER A 114 13.66 -22.31 -18.45
CA SER A 114 13.26 -21.20 -19.32
C SER A 114 14.53 -20.53 -19.87
N GLU A 115 14.43 -19.99 -21.07
CA GLU A 115 15.51 -19.17 -21.67
C GLU A 115 15.69 -17.83 -20.92
N SER A 116 14.64 -17.36 -20.23
CA SER A 116 14.70 -16.17 -19.39
C SER A 116 14.94 -16.57 -17.94
N ALA A 117 16.06 -16.13 -17.36
CA ALA A 117 16.42 -16.38 -15.97
C ALA A 117 15.34 -15.89 -15.00
N GLU A 118 14.70 -14.75 -15.28
CA GLU A 118 13.61 -14.16 -14.48
C GLU A 118 12.37 -15.08 -14.39
N LYS A 119 12.20 -16.01 -15.34
CA LYS A 119 11.10 -16.96 -15.37
C LYS A 119 11.41 -18.29 -14.69
N MET A 120 12.66 -18.49 -14.30
CA MET A 120 13.06 -19.68 -13.53
C MET A 120 12.72 -19.47 -12.05
N THR A 121 12.11 -20.47 -11.44
CA THR A 121 11.82 -20.47 -10.00
C THR A 121 12.92 -21.16 -9.23
N ILE A 122 13.22 -20.67 -8.04
CA ILE A 122 14.05 -21.38 -7.08
C ILE A 122 13.30 -22.68 -6.70
N PRO A 123 13.89 -23.88 -6.88
CA PRO A 123 13.25 -25.15 -6.54
C PRO A 123 13.10 -25.35 -5.03
N CYS A 124 12.49 -26.45 -4.62
CA CYS A 124 12.19 -26.89 -3.26
C CYS A 124 11.00 -26.21 -2.58
N LEU A 125 10.59 -26.77 -1.44
CA LEU A 125 9.66 -26.12 -0.51
C LEU A 125 10.43 -25.04 0.27
N LYS A 126 9.96 -23.81 0.23
CA LYS A 126 10.69 -22.62 0.69
C LYS A 126 9.97 -21.85 1.78
N LYS A 127 10.76 -21.11 2.55
CA LYS A 127 10.30 -20.05 3.46
C LYS A 127 10.93 -18.73 3.06
N VAL A 128 10.22 -17.63 3.34
CA VAL A 128 10.73 -16.27 3.19
C VAL A 128 10.90 -15.65 4.56
N TRP A 129 12.08 -15.08 4.79
CA TRP A 129 12.42 -14.41 6.03
C TRP A 129 12.78 -12.97 5.76
N ARG A 130 12.43 -12.08 6.68
CA ARG A 130 12.88 -10.69 6.65
C ARG A 130 13.87 -10.45 7.76
N ILE A 131 15.01 -9.87 7.39
CA ILE A 131 16.10 -9.52 8.28
C ILE A 131 15.89 -8.07 8.73
N TYR A 132 15.96 -7.84 10.04
CA TYR A 132 15.79 -6.53 10.66
C TYR A 132 17.05 -6.14 11.43
N ASP A 133 17.38 -4.85 11.43
CA ASP A 133 18.40 -4.29 12.31
C ASP A 133 17.92 -4.18 13.77
N GLN A 134 18.77 -3.59 14.63
CA GLN A 134 18.47 -3.39 16.06
C GLN A 134 17.30 -2.40 16.30
N ASP A 135 17.05 -1.49 15.35
CA ASP A 135 15.96 -0.52 15.42
C ASP A 135 14.65 -1.06 14.85
N GLY A 136 14.65 -2.33 14.37
CA GLY A 136 13.49 -2.98 13.78
C GLY A 136 13.24 -2.59 12.32
N LYS A 137 14.20 -1.96 11.65
CA LYS A 137 14.11 -1.59 10.24
C LYS A 137 14.47 -2.78 9.36
N ALA A 138 13.66 -3.04 8.33
CA ALA A 138 13.90 -4.09 7.37
C ALA A 138 15.13 -3.80 6.50
N MET A 139 16.07 -4.76 6.43
CA MET A 139 17.32 -4.63 5.70
C MET A 139 17.37 -5.50 4.45
N ALA A 140 16.86 -6.74 4.53
CA ALA A 140 16.88 -7.70 3.44
C ALA A 140 15.82 -8.76 3.59
N ASP A 141 15.47 -9.43 2.49
CA ASP A 141 14.65 -10.64 2.48
C ASP A 141 15.53 -11.84 2.11
N LEU A 142 15.36 -12.94 2.85
CA LEU A 142 16.08 -14.20 2.67
C LEU A 142 15.11 -15.30 2.28
N ILE A 143 15.45 -16.08 1.27
CA ILE A 143 14.74 -17.30 0.89
C ILE A 143 15.57 -18.50 1.34
N THR A 144 14.96 -19.42 2.10
CA THR A 144 15.56 -20.68 2.52
C THR A 144 14.71 -21.86 2.06
N THR A 145 15.26 -23.06 2.13
CA THR A 145 14.42 -24.26 2.15
C THR A 145 13.65 -24.35 3.47
N ALA A 146 12.56 -25.10 3.49
CA ALA A 146 11.66 -25.12 4.66
C ALA A 146 12.29 -25.76 5.91
N ASP A 147 13.30 -26.58 5.73
CA ASP A 147 14.06 -27.33 6.76
C ASP A 147 15.27 -26.55 7.30
N GLU A 148 15.77 -25.55 6.57
CA GLU A 148 16.87 -24.72 7.04
C GLU A 148 16.48 -23.89 8.26
N GLN A 149 17.41 -23.80 9.20
CA GLN A 149 17.32 -22.95 10.38
C GLN A 149 18.04 -21.62 10.10
N VAL A 150 17.37 -20.51 10.45
CA VAL A 150 17.95 -19.17 10.30
C VAL A 150 18.47 -18.70 11.65
N GLU A 151 19.77 -18.65 11.78
CA GLU A 151 20.47 -18.18 12.98
C GLU A 151 21.13 -16.83 12.71
N THR A 152 20.92 -15.87 13.61
CA THR A 152 21.42 -14.50 13.47
C THR A 152 22.40 -14.10 14.58
N GLN A 153 22.64 -14.97 15.56
CA GLN A 153 23.48 -14.66 16.75
C GLN A 153 24.91 -14.25 16.38
N HIS A 154 25.47 -14.82 15.33
CA HIS A 154 26.83 -14.53 14.85
C HIS A 154 26.85 -13.74 13.54
N GLY A 155 25.69 -13.16 13.18
CA GLY A 155 25.47 -12.56 11.86
C GLY A 155 25.03 -13.59 10.84
N ILE A 156 24.52 -13.08 9.71
CA ILE A 156 24.06 -13.90 8.60
C ILE A 156 24.56 -13.31 7.28
N THR A 157 25.12 -14.15 6.42
CA THR A 157 25.56 -13.75 5.08
C THR A 157 24.52 -14.20 4.06
N LEU A 158 24.03 -13.25 3.28
CA LEU A 158 23.09 -13.44 2.19
C LEU A 158 23.80 -13.20 0.86
N PHE A 159 23.42 -13.95 -0.16
CA PHE A 159 23.92 -13.76 -1.52
C PHE A 159 22.75 -13.57 -2.50
N ASP A 160 23.01 -12.88 -3.59
CA ASP A 160 22.03 -12.72 -4.66
C ASP A 160 21.84 -14.04 -5.41
N PRO A 161 20.60 -14.54 -5.60
CA PRO A 161 20.35 -15.83 -6.22
C PRO A 161 20.71 -15.90 -7.71
N ILE A 162 20.90 -14.76 -8.38
CA ILE A 162 21.26 -14.65 -9.79
C ILE A 162 22.74 -14.33 -9.91
N GLU A 163 23.19 -13.29 -9.21
CA GLU A 163 24.58 -12.83 -9.21
C GLU A 163 25.26 -13.28 -7.92
N THR A 164 25.50 -14.57 -7.80
CA THR A 164 25.93 -15.27 -6.57
C THR A 164 27.24 -14.75 -5.95
N TRP A 165 28.03 -13.96 -6.67
CA TRP A 165 29.21 -13.26 -6.14
C TRP A 165 28.86 -12.00 -5.32
N LYS A 166 27.61 -11.51 -5.43
CA LYS A 166 27.11 -10.41 -4.63
C LYS A 166 26.61 -10.96 -3.30
N GLU A 167 27.37 -10.72 -2.26
CA GLU A 167 27.02 -11.14 -0.91
C GLU A 167 27.09 -9.97 0.06
N CYS A 168 26.31 -10.04 1.12
CA CYS A 168 26.29 -9.07 2.21
C CYS A 168 26.10 -9.80 3.54
N THR A 169 26.93 -9.41 4.52
CA THR A 169 26.83 -9.95 5.88
C THR A 169 26.13 -8.94 6.78
N TYR A 170 25.08 -9.39 7.44
CA TYR A 170 24.32 -8.63 8.43
C TYR A 170 24.66 -9.12 9.82
N VAL A 171 25.10 -8.22 10.68
CA VAL A 171 25.43 -8.48 12.09
C VAL A 171 24.43 -7.74 12.99
N ASN A 172 24.30 -8.21 14.23
CA ASN A 172 23.38 -7.59 15.20
C ASN A 172 21.95 -7.45 14.65
N CYS A 173 21.48 -8.47 13.97
CA CYS A 173 20.19 -8.49 13.29
C CYS A 173 19.27 -9.57 13.86
N THR A 174 17.99 -9.48 13.52
CA THR A 174 16.97 -10.48 13.81
C THR A 174 16.30 -10.95 12.52
N ALA A 175 15.79 -12.18 12.51
CA ALA A 175 15.07 -12.73 11.37
C ALA A 175 13.64 -13.09 11.74
N ARG A 176 12.67 -12.73 10.91
CA ARG A 176 11.26 -13.10 11.07
C ARG A 176 10.78 -13.85 9.82
N CYS A 177 10.23 -15.05 10.00
CA CYS A 177 9.56 -15.76 8.92
C CYS A 177 8.29 -15.00 8.50
N LEU A 178 8.14 -14.74 7.20
CA LEU A 178 6.98 -14.06 6.65
C LEU A 178 5.88 -15.02 6.22
N SER A 179 6.18 -16.33 6.12
CA SER A 179 5.20 -17.35 5.75
C SER A 179 4.22 -17.59 6.88
N THR A 180 2.94 -17.43 6.60
CA THR A 180 1.84 -17.69 7.55
C THR A 180 0.96 -18.80 7.00
N PRO A 181 0.66 -19.86 7.77
CA PRO A 181 -0.25 -20.91 7.31
C PRO A 181 -1.67 -20.37 7.20
N ILE A 182 -2.29 -20.59 6.03
CA ILE A 182 -3.68 -20.19 5.76
C ILE A 182 -4.61 -21.39 5.90
N TYR A 183 -4.17 -22.55 5.39
CA TYR A 183 -4.89 -23.82 5.49
C TYR A 183 -3.98 -24.91 5.99
N GLU A 184 -4.47 -25.76 6.90
CA GLU A 184 -3.83 -26.98 7.37
C GLU A 184 -4.83 -28.12 7.30
N ASN A 185 -4.45 -29.24 6.68
CA ASN A 185 -5.31 -30.41 6.50
C ASN A 185 -6.71 -30.06 5.92
N GLY A 186 -6.78 -29.17 4.94
CA GLY A 186 -7.99 -28.73 4.30
C GLY A 186 -8.85 -27.75 5.11
N LYS A 187 -8.43 -27.37 6.31
CA LYS A 187 -9.14 -26.41 7.16
C LYS A 187 -8.42 -25.07 7.17
N ARG A 188 -9.19 -24.00 7.07
CA ARG A 188 -8.65 -22.64 7.21
C ARG A 188 -8.25 -22.39 8.66
N VAL A 189 -6.97 -22.11 8.89
CA VAL A 189 -6.41 -21.79 10.22
C VAL A 189 -6.14 -20.30 10.41
N TYR A 190 -6.04 -19.54 9.31
CA TYR A 190 -5.81 -18.10 9.35
C TYR A 190 -7.08 -17.32 9.66
N GLN A 191 -7.01 -16.45 10.67
CA GLN A 191 -8.04 -15.46 10.96
C GLN A 191 -7.67 -14.12 10.30
N SER A 192 -8.56 -13.61 9.45
CA SER A 192 -8.35 -12.30 8.82
C SER A 192 -8.35 -11.19 9.87
N PRO A 193 -7.34 -10.33 9.92
CA PRO A 193 -7.33 -9.19 10.82
C PRO A 193 -8.43 -8.18 10.44
N SER A 194 -8.75 -7.27 11.37
CA SER A 194 -9.67 -6.17 11.07
C SER A 194 -9.06 -5.18 10.07
N LEU A 195 -9.90 -4.39 9.40
CA LEU A 195 -9.43 -3.35 8.49
C LEU A 195 -8.47 -2.35 9.17
N ASP A 196 -8.76 -2.00 10.43
CA ASP A 196 -7.91 -1.08 11.18
C ASP A 196 -6.54 -1.68 11.51
N ASP A 197 -6.48 -2.99 11.79
CA ASP A 197 -5.20 -3.68 12.02
C ASP A 197 -4.40 -3.79 10.72
N ILE A 198 -5.06 -4.05 9.58
CA ILE A 198 -4.42 -4.04 8.26
C ILE A 198 -3.82 -2.66 7.97
N LYS A 199 -4.56 -1.58 8.23
CA LYS A 199 -4.07 -0.20 8.04
C LYS A 199 -2.88 0.11 8.94
N LYS A 200 -2.94 -0.26 10.23
CA LYS A 200 -1.83 -0.09 11.17
C LYS A 200 -0.59 -0.85 10.73
N PHE A 201 -0.78 -2.12 10.32
CA PHE A 201 0.31 -2.95 9.81
C PHE A 201 0.95 -2.33 8.56
N CYS A 202 0.15 -1.94 7.57
CA CYS A 202 0.64 -1.29 6.36
C CYS A 202 1.48 -0.04 6.70
N LYS A 203 0.96 0.84 7.57
CA LYS A 203 1.69 2.04 8.00
C LYS A 203 3.01 1.72 8.67
N ALA A 204 3.05 0.68 9.51
CA ALA A 204 4.27 0.26 10.20
C ALA A 204 5.32 -0.39 9.28
N GLN A 205 4.90 -0.92 8.12
CA GLN A 205 5.81 -1.55 7.16
C GLN A 205 6.39 -0.57 6.12
N VAL A 206 5.74 0.59 5.91
CA VAL A 206 6.15 1.60 4.92
C VAL A 206 7.06 2.69 5.55
N ASN A 207 6.97 2.91 6.84
CA ASN A 207 7.81 3.86 7.59
C ASN A 207 9.10 3.18 8.06
#